data_a407b7467c27d959d4d077874538bf6d
#
_entry.id   a407b7467c27d959d4d077874538bf6d
#
_cell.length_a   1.000
_cell.length_b   1.000
_cell.length_c   1.000
_cell.angle_alpha   90.00
_cell.angle_beta   90.00
_cell.angle_gamma   90.00
#
_symmetry.space_group_name_H-M   'P 1'
#
loop_
_entity.id
_entity.type
_entity.pdbx_description
1 polymer ?
#
loop_
_entity_poly.entity_id
_entity_poly.type
_entity_poly.pdbx_seq_one_letter_code
_entity_poly.pdbx_strand_id
1 'polypeptide(L)'
;MIQKYLIVLLSSLLFSCSPITPSVTPQLITAYSTSAAQPWLPDLYSCAGTSTLISRVDEPSTADIVLRVGEPLFLDRPAFQIDTEEILIVTHRQSPVQNLTLEEARALFAGQGDPSVQVWVYAEEQDVQSVFDQTVMAGRRLTPTAHIAVSPQQMSDTLVNEANTVGILPRHWKAGDTRDVLIVGTVPVLAIADSEPQGAIKDLIVCLQN
;
A
#
# COMPACT_ATOMS: atom_id res chain seq x y z
N MET A 1 -71.45 -50.07 -19.60
CA MET A 1 -70.24 -49.64 -20.31
C MET A 1 -69.81 -48.28 -19.83
N ILE A 2 -69.55 -48.06 -18.53
CA ILE A 2 -69.09 -46.79 -17.96
C ILE A 2 -68.18 -47.14 -16.77
N GLN A 3 -67.04 -47.74 -17.04
CA GLN A 3 -66.11 -48.08 -15.93
C GLN A 3 -64.63 -48.14 -16.38
N LYS A 4 -64.23 -47.26 -17.31
CA LYS A 4 -62.89 -47.31 -17.84
C LYS A 4 -62.13 -45.96 -17.87
N TYR A 5 -62.65 -44.88 -17.29
CA TYR A 5 -61.97 -43.53 -17.35
C TYR A 5 -61.62 -42.92 -16.02
N LEU A 6 -61.46 -43.71 -14.93
CA LEU A 6 -61.17 -43.16 -13.60
C LEU A 6 -59.70 -43.46 -13.10
N ILE A 7 -58.77 -43.81 -13.98
CA ILE A 7 -57.40 -44.19 -13.53
C ILE A 7 -56.26 -43.35 -14.17
N VAL A 8 -56.55 -42.22 -14.75
CA VAL A 8 -55.46 -41.43 -15.41
C VAL A 8 -55.21 -40.07 -14.77
N LEU A 9 -55.74 -39.76 -13.62
CA LEU A 9 -55.62 -38.41 -13.04
C LEU A 9 -54.87 -38.37 -11.69
N LEU A 10 -53.89 -39.30 -11.46
CA LEU A 10 -53.19 -39.38 -10.19
C LEU A 10 -51.65 -39.54 -10.37
N SER A 11 -51.04 -38.80 -11.25
CA SER A 11 -49.57 -38.88 -11.35
C SER A 11 -48.98 -37.64 -11.99
N SER A 12 -48.90 -36.53 -11.29
CA SER A 12 -47.92 -35.45 -11.59
C SER A 12 -47.86 -34.39 -10.50
N LEU A 13 -47.64 -34.79 -9.24
CA LEU A 13 -47.09 -33.91 -8.23
C LEU A 13 -45.61 -34.23 -8.09
N LEU A 14 -44.82 -33.93 -9.11
CA LEU A 14 -43.37 -33.84 -8.99
C LEU A 14 -43.06 -32.59 -8.19
N PHE A 15 -42.83 -32.77 -6.90
CA PHE A 15 -42.23 -31.76 -6.06
C PHE A 15 -40.83 -31.45 -6.63
N SER A 16 -40.74 -30.38 -7.41
CA SER A 16 -39.44 -29.76 -7.78
C SER A 16 -38.86 -29.12 -6.52
N CYS A 17 -38.10 -29.90 -5.75
CA CYS A 17 -37.17 -29.32 -4.77
C CYS A 17 -36.06 -28.62 -5.52
N SER A 18 -36.20 -27.33 -5.81
CA SER A 18 -35.08 -26.49 -6.21
C SER A 18 -34.11 -26.46 -5.03
N PRO A 19 -32.85 -26.83 -5.22
CA PRO A 19 -31.85 -26.64 -4.17
C PRO A 19 -31.80 -25.16 -3.82
N ILE A 20 -32.07 -24.82 -2.56
CA ILE A 20 -31.85 -23.49 -2.02
C ILE A 20 -30.34 -23.35 -1.97
N THR A 21 -29.73 -22.70 -2.97
CA THR A 21 -28.34 -22.31 -2.92
C THR A 21 -28.22 -21.31 -1.77
N PRO A 22 -27.42 -21.59 -0.72
CA PRO A 22 -27.24 -20.62 0.36
C PRO A 22 -26.70 -19.32 -0.24
N SER A 23 -27.47 -18.25 -0.13
CA SER A 23 -27.01 -16.92 -0.45
C SER A 23 -25.90 -16.55 0.55
N VAL A 24 -24.64 -16.66 0.15
CA VAL A 24 -23.52 -16.19 0.95
C VAL A 24 -23.58 -14.67 0.96
N THR A 25 -23.97 -14.10 2.10
CA THR A 25 -23.90 -12.64 2.27
C THR A 25 -22.41 -12.24 2.29
N PRO A 26 -21.96 -11.36 1.40
CA PRO A 26 -20.56 -10.93 1.39
C PRO A 26 -20.18 -10.32 2.75
N GLN A 27 -19.02 -10.70 3.26
CA GLN A 27 -18.46 -10.08 4.47
C GLN A 27 -17.88 -8.71 4.10
N LEU A 28 -18.24 -7.65 4.84
CA LEU A 28 -17.65 -6.34 4.71
C LEU A 28 -16.35 -6.28 5.54
N ILE A 29 -15.26 -5.85 4.90
CA ILE A 29 -13.96 -5.62 5.53
C ILE A 29 -13.54 -4.20 5.25
N THR A 30 -13.11 -3.49 6.28
CA THR A 30 -12.58 -2.13 6.17
C THR A 30 -11.08 -2.16 5.96
N ALA A 31 -10.59 -1.36 5.00
CA ALA A 31 -9.16 -1.29 4.67
C ALA A 31 -8.68 0.16 4.63
N TYR A 32 -7.55 0.41 5.28
CA TYR A 32 -6.78 1.63 5.15
C TYR A 32 -5.49 1.32 4.39
N SER A 33 -5.01 2.29 3.62
CA SER A 33 -3.70 2.23 2.99
C SER A 33 -2.99 3.56 3.17
N THR A 34 -1.73 3.52 3.62
CA THR A 34 -0.87 4.70 3.54
C THR A 34 -0.72 5.12 2.08
N SER A 35 -0.35 6.37 1.84
CA SER A 35 -0.18 6.86 0.47
C SER A 35 0.89 6.07 -0.29
N ALA A 36 1.95 5.63 0.37
CA ALA A 36 3.02 4.84 -0.24
C ALA A 36 2.56 3.41 -0.60
N ALA A 37 1.67 2.81 0.19
CA ALA A 37 1.18 1.45 -0.03
C ALA A 37 -0.04 1.35 -0.98
N GLN A 38 -0.49 2.45 -1.58
CA GLN A 38 -1.59 2.44 -2.55
C GLN A 38 -1.38 1.50 -3.76
N PRO A 39 -0.16 1.27 -4.27
CA PRO A 39 0.07 0.33 -5.37
C PRO A 39 -0.43 -1.10 -5.09
N TRP A 40 -0.56 -1.53 -3.84
CA TRP A 40 -1.05 -2.87 -3.45
C TRP A 40 -2.56 -2.96 -3.23
N LEU A 41 -3.30 -1.85 -3.33
CA LEU A 41 -4.78 -1.87 -3.23
C LEU A 41 -5.46 -2.70 -4.33
N PRO A 42 -5.02 -2.66 -5.61
CA PRO A 42 -5.60 -3.53 -6.64
C PRO A 42 -5.50 -5.02 -6.30
N ASP A 43 -4.38 -5.45 -5.70
CA ASP A 43 -4.17 -6.84 -5.30
C ASP A 43 -5.11 -7.22 -4.15
N LEU A 44 -5.29 -6.33 -3.16
CA LEU A 44 -6.26 -6.51 -2.09
C LEU A 44 -7.69 -6.67 -2.65
N TYR A 45 -8.11 -5.85 -3.61
CA TYR A 45 -9.42 -5.98 -4.24
C TYR A 45 -9.54 -7.26 -5.07
N SER A 46 -8.48 -7.66 -5.75
CA SER A 46 -8.44 -8.92 -6.50
C SER A 46 -8.59 -10.13 -5.57
N CYS A 47 -7.96 -10.10 -4.41
CA CYS A 47 -8.05 -11.14 -3.39
C CYS A 47 -9.43 -11.24 -2.72
N ALA A 48 -10.22 -10.17 -2.71
CA ALA A 48 -11.57 -10.17 -2.10
C ALA A 48 -12.56 -11.12 -2.80
N GLY A 49 -12.39 -11.32 -4.12
CA GLY A 49 -13.28 -12.21 -4.89
C GLY A 49 -14.75 -11.78 -4.80
N THR A 50 -15.66 -12.76 -4.75
CA THR A 50 -17.11 -12.52 -4.68
C THR A 50 -17.70 -12.64 -3.28
N SER A 51 -16.93 -13.15 -2.32
CA SER A 51 -17.38 -13.42 -0.95
C SER A 51 -17.10 -12.30 0.04
N THR A 52 -16.30 -11.29 -0.36
CA THR A 52 -15.84 -10.21 0.50
C THR A 52 -16.03 -8.87 -0.19
N LEU A 53 -16.48 -7.86 0.54
CA LEU A 53 -16.55 -6.48 0.10
C LEU A 53 -15.49 -5.67 0.86
N ILE A 54 -14.62 -4.98 0.13
CA ILE A 54 -13.63 -4.08 0.72
C ILE A 54 -14.18 -2.65 0.71
N SER A 55 -14.24 -2.03 1.89
CA SER A 55 -14.55 -0.61 2.06
C SER A 55 -13.30 0.14 2.52
N ARG A 56 -12.91 1.17 1.78
CA ARG A 56 -11.81 2.04 2.23
C ARG A 56 -12.28 2.96 3.35
N VAL A 57 -11.39 3.15 4.32
CA VAL A 57 -11.55 4.12 5.42
C VAL A 57 -10.38 5.09 5.43
N ASP A 58 -10.62 6.28 5.98
CA ASP A 58 -9.60 7.35 6.03
C ASP A 58 -8.77 7.29 7.32
N GLU A 59 -9.23 6.54 8.31
CA GLU A 59 -8.59 6.43 9.62
C GLU A 59 -8.05 5.01 9.84
N PRO A 60 -6.73 4.83 10.07
CA PRO A 60 -6.13 3.51 10.27
C PRO A 60 -6.65 2.77 11.51
N SER A 61 -7.15 3.52 12.52
CA SER A 61 -7.72 2.95 13.75
C SER A 61 -9.09 2.30 13.55
N THR A 62 -9.76 2.55 12.43
CA THR A 62 -11.07 1.98 12.09
C THR A 62 -10.99 0.88 11.03
N ALA A 63 -9.78 0.54 10.60
CA ALA A 63 -9.55 -0.46 9.57
C ALA A 63 -9.31 -1.85 10.16
N ASP A 64 -9.96 -2.86 9.58
CA ASP A 64 -9.67 -4.27 9.84
C ASP A 64 -8.29 -4.66 9.30
N ILE A 65 -7.86 -4.06 8.18
CA ILE A 65 -6.56 -4.25 7.54
C ILE A 65 -5.95 -2.90 7.20
N VAL A 66 -4.69 -2.69 7.61
CA VAL A 66 -3.87 -1.54 7.26
C VAL A 66 -2.73 -1.97 6.34
N LEU A 67 -2.65 -1.41 5.13
CA LEU A 67 -1.50 -1.58 4.24
C LEU A 67 -0.51 -0.43 4.46
N ARG A 68 0.78 -0.77 4.63
CA ARG A 68 1.84 0.22 4.79
C ARG A 68 3.19 -0.27 4.28
N VAL A 69 4.06 0.68 3.97
CA VAL A 69 5.47 0.44 3.60
C VAL A 69 6.35 0.59 4.84
N GLY A 70 7.20 -0.40 5.10
CA GLY A 70 8.10 -0.43 6.25
C GLY A 70 7.40 -0.73 7.58
N GLU A 71 8.20 -1.12 8.56
CA GLU A 71 7.71 -1.39 9.90
C GLU A 71 7.44 -0.09 10.66
N PRO A 72 6.34 0.00 11.43
CA PRO A 72 6.13 1.13 12.33
C PRO A 72 7.12 1.06 13.49
N LEU A 73 7.43 2.20 14.11
CA LEU A 73 8.29 2.27 15.31
C LEU A 73 7.75 1.41 16.46
N PHE A 74 6.44 1.28 16.55
CA PHE A 74 5.75 0.45 17.53
C PHE A 74 4.75 -0.42 16.79
N LEU A 75 4.98 -1.72 16.81
CA LEU A 75 4.12 -2.73 16.22
C LEU A 75 3.54 -3.60 17.33
N ASP A 76 2.30 -3.34 17.70
CA ASP A 76 1.55 -4.03 18.76
C ASP A 76 0.42 -4.91 18.21
N ARG A 77 0.27 -4.93 16.88
CA ARG A 77 -0.77 -5.67 16.15
C ARG A 77 -0.14 -6.72 15.23
N PRO A 78 -0.86 -7.81 14.90
CA PRO A 78 -0.38 -8.81 13.94
C PRO A 78 -0.07 -8.17 12.57
N ALA A 79 1.14 -8.37 12.10
CA ALA A 79 1.61 -7.85 10.82
C ALA A 79 2.15 -8.97 9.93
N PHE A 80 1.81 -8.91 8.66
CA PHE A 80 2.12 -9.92 7.67
C PHE A 80 2.80 -9.23 6.48
N GLN A 81 3.99 -9.67 6.15
CA GLN A 81 4.65 -9.19 4.96
C GLN A 81 3.93 -9.75 3.73
N ILE A 82 3.52 -8.85 2.83
CA ILE A 82 2.85 -9.19 1.57
C ILE A 82 3.76 -8.97 0.36
N ASP A 83 4.75 -8.07 0.48
CA ASP A 83 5.72 -7.76 -0.56
C ASP A 83 6.92 -7.03 0.04
N THR A 84 7.79 -6.50 -0.81
CA THR A 84 8.90 -5.62 -0.47
C THR A 84 8.90 -4.36 -1.34
N GLU A 85 9.37 -3.24 -0.77
CA GLU A 85 9.52 -1.98 -1.49
C GLU A 85 10.93 -1.44 -1.33
N GLU A 86 11.51 -0.95 -2.42
CA GLU A 86 12.78 -0.23 -2.36
C GLU A 86 12.54 1.27 -2.16
N ILE A 87 13.20 1.82 -1.15
CA ILE A 87 13.20 3.26 -0.91
C ILE A 87 14.44 3.86 -1.56
N LEU A 88 14.22 4.87 -2.38
CA LEU A 88 15.23 5.51 -3.22
C LEU A 88 15.41 6.97 -2.83
N ILE A 89 16.61 7.50 -3.00
CA ILE A 89 16.82 8.93 -3.22
C ILE A 89 16.90 9.16 -4.71
N VAL A 90 16.04 10.04 -5.21
CA VAL A 90 15.83 10.27 -6.63
C VAL A 90 16.02 11.75 -6.96
N THR A 91 16.57 12.03 -8.14
CA THR A 91 16.69 13.37 -8.68
C THR A 91 16.12 13.47 -10.09
N HIS A 92 15.87 14.70 -10.53
CA HIS A 92 15.66 14.96 -11.96
C HIS A 92 16.90 14.56 -12.77
N ARG A 93 16.71 14.08 -14.00
CA ARG A 93 17.82 13.66 -14.89
C ARG A 93 18.90 14.70 -15.07
N GLN A 94 18.53 15.99 -15.14
CA GLN A 94 19.45 17.10 -15.35
C GLN A 94 20.01 17.67 -14.04
N SER A 95 19.68 17.08 -12.88
CA SER A 95 20.22 17.50 -11.59
C SER A 95 21.75 17.39 -11.57
N PRO A 96 22.45 18.32 -10.91
CA PRO A 96 23.89 18.21 -10.67
C PRO A 96 24.23 17.03 -9.75
N VAL A 97 23.27 16.57 -8.95
CA VAL A 97 23.42 15.39 -8.08
C VAL A 97 23.31 14.13 -8.92
N GLN A 98 24.39 13.36 -9.03
CA GLN A 98 24.40 12.17 -9.89
C GLN A 98 24.46 10.85 -9.15
N ASN A 99 25.27 10.78 -8.11
CA ASN A 99 25.39 9.65 -7.20
C ASN A 99 25.63 10.21 -5.81
N LEU A 100 25.17 9.50 -4.79
CA LEU A 100 25.39 9.87 -3.40
C LEU A 100 25.82 8.62 -2.63
N THR A 101 26.82 8.79 -1.79
CA THR A 101 27.07 7.91 -0.66
C THR A 101 26.03 8.20 0.45
N LEU A 102 25.88 7.31 1.40
CA LEU A 102 24.98 7.52 2.53
C LEU A 102 25.33 8.81 3.32
N GLU A 103 26.63 9.10 3.50
CA GLU A 103 27.08 10.32 4.21
C GLU A 103 26.79 11.59 3.41
N GLU A 104 26.98 11.57 2.09
CA GLU A 104 26.63 12.70 1.22
C GLU A 104 25.12 12.94 1.19
N ALA A 105 24.33 11.88 1.12
CA ALA A 105 22.87 11.98 1.23
C ALA A 105 22.47 12.63 2.56
N ARG A 106 23.03 12.15 3.67
CA ARG A 106 22.80 12.66 5.02
C ARG A 106 23.18 14.14 5.14
N ALA A 107 24.33 14.54 4.58
CA ALA A 107 24.77 15.91 4.55
C ALA A 107 23.83 16.80 3.71
N LEU A 108 23.44 16.34 2.52
CA LEU A 108 22.54 17.05 1.61
C LEU A 108 21.18 17.32 2.27
N PHE A 109 20.55 16.29 2.84
CA PHE A 109 19.28 16.42 3.53
C PHE A 109 19.35 17.21 4.84
N ALA A 110 20.54 17.32 5.45
CA ALA A 110 20.80 18.23 6.58
C ALA A 110 21.11 19.69 6.15
N GLY A 111 21.08 20.00 4.84
CA GLY A 111 21.32 21.34 4.31
C GLY A 111 22.80 21.71 4.16
N GLN A 112 23.69 20.72 4.12
CA GLN A 112 25.13 20.89 3.96
C GLN A 112 25.61 20.63 2.52
N GLY A 113 24.66 20.50 1.56
CA GLY A 113 24.93 20.26 0.16
C GLY A 113 24.98 21.53 -0.67
N ASP A 114 24.89 21.37 -2.00
CA ASP A 114 24.79 22.49 -2.95
C ASP A 114 23.51 23.29 -2.67
N PRO A 115 23.62 24.60 -2.39
CA PRO A 115 22.45 25.43 -2.05
C PRO A 115 21.47 25.62 -3.22
N SER A 116 21.86 25.30 -4.46
CA SER A 116 20.98 25.32 -5.61
C SER A 116 20.04 24.09 -5.69
N VAL A 117 20.32 23.05 -4.91
CA VAL A 117 19.53 21.82 -4.88
C VAL A 117 18.41 21.93 -3.85
N GLN A 118 17.18 21.78 -4.29
CA GLN A 118 16.00 21.78 -3.44
C GLN A 118 15.76 20.36 -2.89
N VAL A 119 15.74 20.26 -1.56
CA VAL A 119 15.47 19.00 -0.86
C VAL A 119 13.97 18.86 -0.63
N TRP A 120 13.42 17.72 -1.02
CA TRP A 120 12.04 17.35 -0.81
C TRP A 120 11.92 16.12 0.10
N VAL A 121 11.03 16.19 1.07
CA VAL A 121 10.78 15.16 2.08
C VAL A 121 9.28 14.96 2.24
N TYR A 122 8.87 13.97 3.01
CA TYR A 122 7.48 13.82 3.43
C TYR A 122 7.26 14.41 4.84
N ALA A 123 6.01 14.52 5.25
CA ALA A 123 5.68 14.81 6.63
C ALA A 123 6.13 13.66 7.55
N GLU A 124 6.43 13.97 8.81
CA GLU A 124 7.04 13.04 9.77
C GLU A 124 6.22 11.76 10.01
N GLU A 125 4.90 11.88 9.94
CA GLU A 125 3.96 10.77 10.12
C GLU A 125 3.88 9.81 8.92
N GLN A 126 4.46 10.16 7.77
CA GLN A 126 4.47 9.29 6.59
C GLN A 126 5.44 8.12 6.79
N ASP A 127 5.01 6.93 6.38
CA ASP A 127 5.78 5.69 6.55
C ASP A 127 7.15 5.75 5.84
N VAL A 128 7.20 6.27 4.62
CA VAL A 128 8.45 6.45 3.86
C VAL A 128 9.41 7.41 4.56
N GLN A 129 8.88 8.49 5.17
CA GLN A 129 9.70 9.43 5.95
C GLN A 129 10.31 8.74 7.17
N SER A 130 9.51 7.95 7.88
CA SER A 130 10.00 7.17 9.03
C SER A 130 11.15 6.23 8.66
N VAL A 131 11.05 5.53 7.52
CA VAL A 131 12.12 4.66 7.01
C VAL A 131 13.37 5.48 6.70
N PHE A 132 13.21 6.61 6.02
CA PHE A 132 14.33 7.50 5.68
C PHE A 132 15.02 8.07 6.91
N ASP A 133 14.26 8.53 7.89
CA ASP A 133 14.81 9.11 9.12
C ASP A 133 15.61 8.07 9.93
N GLN A 134 15.16 6.83 9.97
CA GLN A 134 15.85 5.74 10.66
C GLN A 134 17.13 5.31 9.94
N THR A 135 17.06 5.16 8.60
CA THR A 135 18.17 4.59 7.82
C THR A 135 19.19 5.64 7.37
N VAL A 136 18.73 6.78 6.87
CA VAL A 136 19.60 7.82 6.32
C VAL A 136 19.96 8.84 7.39
N MET A 137 18.97 9.49 7.98
CA MET A 137 19.25 10.60 8.90
C MET A 137 19.86 10.13 10.22
N ALA A 138 19.44 8.97 10.73
CA ALA A 138 20.01 8.34 11.94
C ALA A 138 20.12 9.33 13.11
N GLY A 139 19.06 10.11 13.36
CA GLY A 139 18.98 11.13 14.40
C GLY A 139 19.51 12.52 14.01
N ARG A 140 20.06 12.71 12.83
CA ARG A 140 20.36 14.07 12.31
C ARG A 140 19.08 14.77 11.90
N ARG A 141 19.02 16.09 12.07
CA ARG A 141 17.87 16.90 11.68
C ARG A 141 17.88 17.20 10.20
N LEU A 142 16.69 17.15 9.60
CA LEU A 142 16.46 17.66 8.25
C LEU A 142 16.70 19.17 8.18
N THR A 143 17.09 19.66 7.00
CA THR A 143 17.18 21.11 6.76
C THR A 143 15.82 21.76 6.95
N PRO A 144 15.75 22.91 7.63
CA PRO A 144 14.48 23.63 7.81
C PRO A 144 13.93 24.21 6.49
N THR A 145 14.72 24.20 5.42
CA THR A 145 14.33 24.64 4.08
C THR A 145 13.84 23.51 3.20
N ALA A 146 13.70 22.29 3.74
CA ALA A 146 13.13 21.17 2.99
C ALA A 146 11.68 21.45 2.62
N HIS A 147 11.33 21.15 1.39
CA HIS A 147 9.94 21.16 0.92
C HIS A 147 9.24 19.89 1.33
N ILE A 148 7.94 19.97 1.62
CA ILE A 148 7.15 18.80 2.04
C ILE A 148 6.24 18.38 0.89
N ALA A 149 6.38 17.14 0.44
CA ALA A 149 5.44 16.50 -0.45
C ALA A 149 4.31 15.83 0.36
N VAL A 150 3.07 16.04 -0.06
CA VAL A 150 1.89 15.46 0.62
C VAL A 150 1.64 14.01 0.23
N SER A 151 2.28 13.53 -0.85
CA SER A 151 2.13 12.16 -1.33
C SER A 151 3.32 11.74 -2.21
N PRO A 152 3.55 10.42 -2.39
CA PRO A 152 4.53 9.91 -3.35
C PRO A 152 4.26 10.34 -4.79
N GLN A 153 3.00 10.52 -5.19
CA GLN A 153 2.65 11.03 -6.50
C GLN A 153 3.17 12.46 -6.71
N GLN A 154 2.90 13.37 -5.75
CA GLN A 154 3.44 14.73 -5.82
C GLN A 154 4.97 14.74 -5.84
N MET A 155 5.61 13.93 -5.02
CA MET A 155 7.07 13.79 -5.02
C MET A 155 7.57 13.37 -6.40
N SER A 156 6.98 12.33 -6.99
CA SER A 156 7.32 11.83 -8.32
C SER A 156 7.16 12.91 -9.39
N ASP A 157 6.03 13.62 -9.39
CA ASP A 157 5.74 14.70 -10.35
C ASP A 157 6.76 15.84 -10.22
N THR A 158 7.11 16.22 -9.00
CA THR A 158 8.13 17.26 -8.73
C THR A 158 9.50 16.84 -9.26
N LEU A 159 9.94 15.60 -8.97
CA LEU A 159 11.24 15.09 -9.42
C LEU A 159 11.34 14.92 -10.94
N VAL A 160 10.20 14.73 -11.62
CA VAL A 160 10.15 14.70 -13.10
C VAL A 160 10.22 16.09 -13.71
N ASN A 161 9.65 17.12 -13.07
CA ASN A 161 9.43 18.44 -13.68
C ASN A 161 10.44 19.51 -13.23
N GLU A 162 11.12 19.33 -12.09
CA GLU A 162 11.99 20.34 -11.50
C GLU A 162 13.45 19.89 -11.48
N ALA A 163 14.31 20.52 -12.29
CA ALA A 163 15.67 20.07 -12.57
C ALA A 163 16.62 20.05 -11.36
N ASN A 164 16.40 20.91 -10.36
CA ASN A 164 17.29 21.06 -9.20
C ASN A 164 16.73 20.40 -7.94
N THR A 165 15.89 19.36 -8.09
CA THR A 165 15.26 18.68 -6.98
C THR A 165 15.94 17.37 -6.63
N VAL A 166 15.92 17.03 -5.35
CA VAL A 166 16.23 15.72 -4.80
C VAL A 166 15.16 15.36 -3.79
N GLY A 167 14.69 14.11 -3.80
CA GLY A 167 13.64 13.65 -2.90
C GLY A 167 13.71 12.15 -2.65
N ILE A 168 12.85 11.71 -1.74
CA ILE A 168 12.71 10.32 -1.32
C ILE A 168 11.53 9.71 -2.08
N LEU A 169 11.70 8.54 -2.69
CA LEU A 169 10.63 7.93 -3.46
C LEU A 169 10.62 6.41 -3.33
N PRO A 170 9.47 5.79 -3.01
CA PRO A 170 9.31 4.34 -3.19
C PRO A 170 9.39 4.00 -4.69
N ARG A 171 10.02 2.88 -5.04
CA ARG A 171 10.27 2.49 -6.43
C ARG A 171 8.99 2.39 -7.25
N HIS A 172 7.89 1.87 -6.69
CA HIS A 172 6.60 1.78 -7.37
C HIS A 172 6.02 3.14 -7.81
N TRP A 173 6.45 4.24 -7.18
CA TRP A 173 6.01 5.59 -7.51
C TRP A 173 6.95 6.31 -8.46
N LYS A 174 8.09 5.69 -8.81
CA LYS A 174 9.03 6.29 -9.71
C LYS A 174 8.47 6.35 -11.12
N ALA A 175 8.39 7.56 -11.68
CA ALA A 175 7.90 7.82 -13.03
C ALA A 175 8.91 8.64 -13.84
N GLY A 176 8.70 8.66 -15.15
CA GLY A 176 9.45 9.49 -16.07
C GLY A 176 10.96 9.20 -16.10
N ASP A 177 11.69 10.21 -16.55
CA ASP A 177 13.14 10.12 -16.78
C ASP A 177 13.91 10.71 -15.58
N THR A 178 13.73 10.10 -14.40
CA THR A 178 14.42 10.44 -13.16
C THR A 178 15.61 9.53 -12.91
N ARG A 179 16.54 9.96 -12.05
CA ARG A 179 17.76 9.22 -11.72
C ARG A 179 17.73 8.75 -10.27
N ASP A 180 17.99 7.46 -10.05
CA ASP A 180 18.28 6.91 -8.73
C ASP A 180 19.72 7.29 -8.38
N VAL A 181 19.89 8.06 -7.31
CA VAL A 181 21.22 8.49 -6.85
C VAL A 181 21.70 7.71 -5.64
N LEU A 182 20.77 7.09 -4.91
CA LEU A 182 21.05 6.16 -3.83
C LEU A 182 19.85 5.23 -3.60
N ILE A 183 20.11 3.94 -3.41
CA ILE A 183 19.13 3.00 -2.84
C ILE A 183 19.31 3.05 -1.32
N VAL A 184 18.29 3.54 -0.61
CA VAL A 184 18.27 3.63 0.85
C VAL A 184 18.21 2.25 1.48
N GLY A 185 17.36 1.39 0.92
CA GLY A 185 17.17 0.01 1.35
C GLY A 185 15.87 -0.59 0.82
N THR A 186 15.71 -1.89 1.08
CA THR A 186 14.48 -2.63 0.82
C THR A 186 13.76 -2.85 2.14
N VAL A 187 12.48 -2.53 2.20
CA VAL A 187 11.63 -2.65 3.38
C VAL A 187 10.42 -3.55 3.09
N PRO A 188 9.83 -4.19 4.10
CA PRO A 188 8.62 -4.96 3.90
C PRO A 188 7.44 -4.06 3.55
N VAL A 189 6.54 -4.56 2.72
CA VAL A 189 5.17 -4.05 2.62
C VAL A 189 4.31 -4.92 3.51
N LEU A 190 3.58 -4.31 4.42
CA LEU A 190 2.86 -4.99 5.49
C LEU A 190 1.35 -4.85 5.32
N ALA A 191 0.64 -5.96 5.53
CA ALA A 191 -0.76 -6.00 5.90
C ALA A 191 -0.85 -6.18 7.42
N ILE A 192 -1.32 -5.16 8.14
CA ILE A 192 -1.46 -5.16 9.60
C ILE A 192 -2.94 -5.35 9.92
N ALA A 193 -3.27 -6.41 10.64
CA ALA A 193 -4.64 -6.70 11.09
C ALA A 193 -4.89 -6.10 12.48
N ASP A 194 -6.14 -5.74 12.76
CA ASP A 194 -6.51 -5.21 14.09
C ASP A 194 -6.34 -6.25 15.20
N SER A 195 -6.60 -7.52 14.89
CA SER A 195 -6.43 -8.67 15.78
C SER A 195 -5.94 -9.89 15.00
N GLU A 196 -5.75 -11.02 15.66
CA GLU A 196 -5.33 -12.28 15.01
C GLU A 196 -6.31 -12.64 13.87
N PRO A 197 -5.86 -12.72 12.60
CA PRO A 197 -6.74 -12.85 11.45
C PRO A 197 -7.51 -14.17 11.44
N GLN A 198 -8.81 -14.08 11.20
CA GLN A 198 -9.72 -15.21 11.05
C GLN A 198 -10.63 -15.00 9.84
N GLY A 199 -11.19 -16.10 9.31
CA GLY A 199 -12.14 -16.06 8.21
C GLY A 199 -11.63 -15.26 7.01
N ALA A 200 -12.44 -14.37 6.47
CA ALA A 200 -12.12 -13.63 5.26
C ALA A 200 -10.88 -12.73 5.38
N ILE A 201 -10.59 -12.18 6.56
CA ILE A 201 -9.34 -11.38 6.77
C ILE A 201 -8.11 -12.27 6.60
N LYS A 202 -8.14 -13.48 7.17
CA LYS A 202 -7.05 -14.46 7.00
C LYS A 202 -6.89 -14.85 5.54
N ASP A 203 -7.99 -15.12 4.85
CA ASP A 203 -7.96 -15.54 3.45
C ASP A 203 -7.41 -14.44 2.54
N LEU A 204 -7.76 -13.17 2.81
CA LEU A 204 -7.20 -12.00 2.11
C LEU A 204 -5.68 -11.90 2.32
N ILE A 205 -5.20 -12.00 3.56
CA ILE A 205 -3.76 -11.91 3.87
C ILE A 205 -2.99 -13.06 3.20
N VAL A 206 -3.50 -14.29 3.28
CA VAL A 206 -2.88 -15.45 2.61
C VAL A 206 -2.83 -15.26 1.09
N CYS A 207 -3.89 -14.69 0.49
CA CYS A 207 -3.91 -14.39 -0.93
C CYS A 207 -2.85 -13.33 -1.30
N LEU A 208 -2.72 -12.26 -0.51
CA LEU A 208 -1.74 -11.19 -0.74
C LEU A 208 -0.28 -11.67 -0.61
N GLN A 209 -0.03 -12.78 0.07
CA GLN A 209 1.30 -13.36 0.27
C GLN A 209 1.73 -14.32 -0.86
N ASN A 210 0.83 -14.64 -1.83
CA ASN A 210 1.07 -15.57 -2.94
C ASN A 210 1.18 -14.85 -4.27
#